data_b0da775b06500328f2cf1ba5a3f8704d
#
_entry.id   b0da775b06500328f2cf1ba5a3f8704d
#
_cell.length_a   1.000
_cell.length_b   1.000
_cell.length_c   1.000
_cell.angle_alpha   90.00
_cell.angle_beta   90.00
_cell.angle_gamma   90.00
#
_symmetry.space_group_name_H-M   'P 1'
#
loop_
_entity.id
_entity.type
_entity.pdbx_description
1 polymer ?
#
loop_
_entity_poly.entity_id
_entity_poly.type
_entity_poly.pdbx_seq_one_letter_code
_entity_poly.pdbx_strand_id
1 'polypeptide(L)'
;QALIFGDKGYLLKDDINSFKNLGTSHLLAISGLHIGVLISLIYFILLKFRVSVEYIEKIILTIVPLYMLLSGASASVLRAGFMIIFYIFLRRKNIDKLGSLFLTFLILIMYNPLFIFNIGFQLSFLITFCLLMSESYIKKTKNKFHGALRISLISTLASMPILMYN
;
A
#
# COMPACT_ATOMS: atom_id res chain seq x y z
N GLN A 1 6.31 -11.62 -15.05
CA GLN A 1 6.03 -12.50 -13.88
C GLN A 1 6.51 -11.84 -12.58
N ALA A 2 7.72 -11.25 -12.52
CA ALA A 2 8.23 -10.59 -11.31
C ALA A 2 7.32 -9.48 -10.76
N LEU A 3 6.65 -8.73 -11.64
CA LEU A 3 5.76 -7.62 -11.26
C LEU A 3 4.39 -8.08 -10.73
N ILE A 4 3.94 -9.29 -11.09
CA ILE A 4 2.60 -9.78 -10.72
C ILE A 4 2.69 -10.79 -9.57
N PHE A 5 3.68 -11.70 -9.63
CA PHE A 5 3.80 -12.81 -8.67
C PHE A 5 4.99 -12.67 -7.71
N GLY A 6 5.80 -11.61 -7.84
CA GLY A 6 6.98 -11.41 -6.98
C GLY A 6 8.11 -12.41 -7.19
N ASP A 7 7.98 -13.30 -8.18
CA ASP A 7 8.97 -14.33 -8.48
C ASP A 7 10.16 -13.73 -9.24
N LYS A 8 11.34 -13.77 -8.60
CA LYS A 8 12.61 -13.28 -9.14
C LYS A 8 13.49 -14.42 -9.70
N GLY A 9 12.99 -15.65 -9.70
CA GLY A 9 13.77 -16.84 -10.06
C GLY A 9 14.29 -16.86 -11.52
N TYR A 10 13.68 -16.09 -12.39
CA TYR A 10 14.06 -16.01 -13.80
C TYR A 10 14.97 -14.82 -14.16
N LEU A 11 15.32 -13.98 -13.18
CA LEU A 11 16.25 -12.87 -13.39
C LEU A 11 17.69 -13.36 -13.13
N LEU A 12 18.59 -13.10 -14.07
CA LEU A 12 20.01 -13.37 -13.87
C LEU A 12 20.51 -12.51 -12.70
N LYS A 13 21.45 -13.06 -11.90
CA LYS A 13 22.05 -12.33 -10.75
C LYS A 13 22.62 -10.98 -11.15
N ASP A 14 23.14 -10.87 -12.36
CA ASP A 14 23.70 -9.64 -12.92
C ASP A 14 22.63 -8.59 -13.19
N ASP A 15 21.44 -8.99 -13.65
CA ASP A 15 20.30 -8.09 -13.82
C ASP A 15 19.80 -7.56 -12.46
N ILE A 16 19.70 -8.42 -11.46
CA ILE A 16 19.31 -8.01 -10.09
C ILE A 16 20.31 -7.01 -9.50
N ASN A 17 21.61 -7.23 -9.70
CA ASN A 17 22.64 -6.32 -9.23
C ASN A 17 22.62 -4.99 -9.99
N SER A 18 22.38 -5.01 -11.30
CA SER A 18 22.21 -3.80 -12.12
C SER A 18 21.01 -2.96 -11.65
N PHE A 19 19.87 -3.60 -11.36
CA PHE A 19 18.70 -2.91 -10.80
C PHE A 19 18.93 -2.38 -9.37
N LYS A 20 19.74 -3.06 -8.55
CA LYS A 20 20.17 -2.55 -7.24
C LYS A 20 21.03 -1.29 -7.37
N ASN A 21 22.00 -1.32 -8.27
CA ASN A 21 22.93 -0.22 -8.49
C ASN A 21 22.23 1.03 -9.06
N LEU A 22 21.16 0.85 -9.84
CA LEU A 22 20.33 1.93 -10.36
C LEU A 22 19.30 2.46 -9.34
N GLY A 23 19.26 1.91 -8.12
CA GLY A 23 18.26 2.30 -7.10
C GLY A 23 16.83 1.93 -7.46
N THR A 24 16.61 1.13 -8.51
CA THR A 24 15.30 0.77 -9.04
C THR A 24 14.81 -0.61 -8.58
N SER A 25 15.53 -1.22 -7.65
CA SER A 25 15.16 -2.54 -7.08
C SER A 25 13.75 -2.58 -6.47
N HIS A 26 13.24 -1.42 -6.03
CA HIS A 26 11.87 -1.29 -5.53
C HIS A 26 10.80 -1.40 -6.62
N LEU A 27 11.15 -1.18 -7.91
CA LEU A 27 10.23 -1.36 -9.03
C LEU A 27 9.98 -2.84 -9.36
N LEU A 28 10.94 -3.71 -9.03
CA LEU A 28 10.80 -5.17 -9.19
C LEU A 28 10.05 -5.82 -8.03
N ALA A 29 9.83 -5.10 -6.95
CA ALA A 29 9.01 -5.56 -5.83
C ALA A 29 7.56 -5.15 -6.05
N ILE A 30 6.63 -6.08 -5.86
CA ILE A 30 5.20 -5.76 -5.83
C ILE A 30 4.98 -4.75 -4.72
N SER A 31 4.51 -3.55 -5.08
CA SER A 31 4.25 -2.49 -4.11
C SER A 31 2.79 -2.47 -3.68
N GLY A 32 2.52 -1.87 -2.51
CA GLY A 32 1.15 -1.65 -2.05
C GLY A 32 0.30 -0.80 -3.02
N LEU A 33 0.94 -0.07 -3.94
CA LEU A 33 0.26 0.66 -5.01
C LEU A 33 -0.47 -0.30 -5.96
N HIS A 34 0.14 -1.42 -6.34
CA HIS A 34 -0.47 -2.39 -7.25
C HIS A 34 -1.78 -2.95 -6.69
N ILE A 35 -1.81 -3.31 -5.40
CA ILE A 35 -3.04 -3.77 -4.75
C ILE A 35 -4.08 -2.65 -4.68
N GLY A 36 -3.65 -1.41 -4.38
CA GLY A 36 -4.54 -0.25 -4.34
C GLY A 36 -5.19 0.03 -5.69
N VAL A 37 -4.41 0.00 -6.79
CA VAL A 37 -4.92 0.19 -8.16
C VAL A 37 -5.85 -0.94 -8.55
N LEU A 38 -5.47 -2.21 -8.30
CA LEU A 38 -6.29 -3.38 -8.59
C LEU A 38 -7.66 -3.28 -7.90
N ILE A 39 -7.68 -3.02 -6.60
CA ILE A 39 -8.91 -2.91 -5.83
C ILE A 39 -9.75 -1.72 -6.28
N SER A 40 -9.14 -0.58 -6.58
CA SER A 40 -9.85 0.59 -7.09
C SER A 40 -10.50 0.31 -8.44
N LEU A 41 -9.81 -0.43 -9.32
CA LEU A 41 -10.34 -0.82 -10.63
C LEU A 41 -11.53 -1.77 -10.47
N ILE A 42 -11.38 -2.81 -9.64
CA ILE A 42 -12.47 -3.77 -9.35
C ILE A 42 -13.69 -3.02 -8.78
N TYR A 43 -13.46 -2.15 -7.79
CA TYR A 43 -14.51 -1.35 -7.17
C TYR A 43 -15.25 -0.48 -8.20
N PHE A 44 -14.51 0.22 -9.06
CA PHE A 44 -15.08 1.07 -10.10
C PHE A 44 -15.88 0.28 -11.14
N ILE A 45 -15.35 -0.87 -11.61
CA ILE A 45 -16.03 -1.74 -12.58
C ILE A 45 -17.34 -2.26 -11.99
N LEU A 46 -17.31 -2.80 -10.77
CA LEU A 46 -18.49 -3.38 -10.13
C LEU A 46 -19.56 -2.31 -9.84
N LEU A 47 -19.16 -1.10 -9.46
CA LEU A 47 -20.10 0.03 -9.34
C LEU A 47 -20.77 0.39 -10.66
N LYS A 48 -20.03 0.36 -11.77
CA LYS A 48 -20.58 0.60 -13.11
C LYS A 48 -21.62 -0.44 -13.50
N PHE A 49 -21.46 -1.68 -13.04
CA PHE A 49 -22.47 -2.75 -13.20
C PHE A 49 -23.59 -2.69 -12.15
N ARG A 50 -23.68 -1.60 -11.38
CA ARG A 50 -24.71 -1.38 -10.34
C ARG A 50 -24.72 -2.47 -9.25
N VAL A 51 -23.58 -3.13 -9.02
CA VAL A 51 -23.43 -4.07 -7.89
C VAL A 51 -23.49 -3.29 -6.58
N SER A 52 -24.24 -3.79 -5.58
CA SER A 52 -24.33 -3.10 -4.30
C SER A 52 -22.99 -3.09 -3.57
N VAL A 53 -22.73 -2.03 -2.80
CA VAL A 53 -21.45 -1.84 -2.09
C VAL A 53 -21.14 -3.03 -1.16
N GLU A 54 -22.16 -3.63 -0.55
CA GLU A 54 -21.99 -4.79 0.33
C GLU A 54 -21.43 -6.02 -0.39
N TYR A 55 -21.89 -6.28 -1.62
CA TYR A 55 -21.36 -7.38 -2.43
C TYR A 55 -19.93 -7.06 -2.92
N ILE A 56 -19.67 -5.81 -3.27
CA ILE A 56 -18.32 -5.35 -3.66
C ILE A 56 -17.35 -5.56 -2.49
N GLU A 57 -17.73 -5.18 -1.27
CA GLU A 57 -16.90 -5.39 -0.07
C GLU A 57 -16.61 -6.88 0.17
N LYS A 58 -17.58 -7.77 0.01
CA LYS A 58 -17.37 -9.23 0.11
C LYS A 58 -16.39 -9.76 -0.94
N ILE A 59 -16.53 -9.30 -2.19
CA ILE A 59 -15.61 -9.67 -3.28
C ILE A 59 -14.19 -9.20 -2.95
N ILE A 60 -14.01 -7.97 -2.50
CA ILE A 60 -12.72 -7.41 -2.11
C ILE A 60 -12.12 -8.21 -0.95
N LEU A 61 -12.90 -8.54 0.07
CA LEU A 61 -12.45 -9.34 1.22
C LEU A 61 -11.98 -10.76 0.82
N THR A 62 -12.44 -11.29 -0.31
CA THR A 62 -11.97 -12.57 -0.85
C THR A 62 -10.73 -12.40 -1.73
N ILE A 63 -10.72 -11.39 -2.59
CA ILE A 63 -9.62 -11.16 -3.54
C ILE A 63 -8.34 -10.68 -2.85
N VAL A 64 -8.46 -9.80 -1.84
CA VAL A 64 -7.29 -9.21 -1.18
C VAL A 64 -6.40 -10.26 -0.52
N PRO A 65 -6.89 -11.19 0.32
CA PRO A 65 -6.06 -12.24 0.91
C PRO A 65 -5.43 -13.15 -0.15
N LEU A 66 -6.18 -13.51 -1.18
CA LEU A 66 -5.66 -14.33 -2.28
C LEU A 66 -4.51 -13.63 -2.99
N TYR A 67 -4.66 -12.33 -3.29
CA TYR A 67 -3.58 -11.54 -3.90
C TYR A 67 -2.36 -11.42 -2.97
N MET A 68 -2.57 -11.23 -1.65
CA MET A 68 -1.47 -11.17 -0.68
C MET A 68 -0.64 -12.45 -0.69
N LEU A 69 -1.28 -13.63 -0.77
CA LEU A 69 -0.60 -14.92 -0.88
C LEU A 69 0.17 -15.06 -2.20
N LEU A 70 -0.48 -14.75 -3.32
CA LEU A 70 0.11 -14.87 -4.67
C LEU A 70 1.29 -13.92 -4.90
N SER A 71 1.29 -12.76 -4.23
CA SER A 71 2.35 -11.75 -4.35
C SER A 71 3.57 -11.98 -3.44
N GLY A 72 3.63 -13.13 -2.76
CA GLY A 72 4.74 -13.46 -1.86
C GLY A 72 4.74 -12.70 -0.53
N ALA A 73 3.59 -12.14 -0.12
CA ALA A 73 3.38 -11.53 1.20
C ALA A 73 4.45 -10.50 1.63
N SER A 74 4.93 -9.67 0.69
CA SER A 74 5.87 -8.61 1.05
C SER A 74 5.26 -7.62 2.06
N ALA A 75 6.09 -7.00 2.93
CA ALA A 75 5.63 -6.12 4.00
C ALA A 75 4.72 -4.98 3.49
N SER A 76 4.98 -4.43 2.30
CA SER A 76 4.16 -3.36 1.71
C SER A 76 2.81 -3.86 1.19
N VAL A 77 2.76 -5.08 0.66
CA VAL A 77 1.51 -5.74 0.22
C VAL A 77 0.67 -6.13 1.43
N LEU A 78 1.28 -6.73 2.46
CA LEU A 78 0.61 -7.06 3.72
C LEU A 78 -0.01 -5.80 4.36
N ARG A 79 0.74 -4.70 4.45
CA ARG A 79 0.21 -3.44 4.97
C ARG A 79 -1.00 -2.97 4.18
N ALA A 80 -0.90 -2.88 2.85
CA ALA A 80 -1.99 -2.39 2.01
C ALA A 80 -3.22 -3.31 2.10
N GLY A 81 -3.02 -4.62 2.07
CA GLY A 81 -4.09 -5.60 2.15
C GLY A 81 -4.80 -5.58 3.51
N PHE A 82 -4.06 -5.64 4.62
CA PHE A 82 -4.66 -5.56 5.95
C PHE A 82 -5.37 -4.22 6.19
N MET A 83 -4.79 -3.11 5.72
CA MET A 83 -5.42 -1.81 5.84
C MET A 83 -6.79 -1.77 5.13
N ILE A 84 -6.90 -2.35 3.92
CA ILE A 84 -8.17 -2.46 3.19
C ILE A 84 -9.16 -3.34 3.97
N ILE A 85 -8.72 -4.50 4.42
CA ILE A 85 -9.57 -5.44 5.17
C ILE A 85 -10.10 -4.77 6.44
N PHE A 86 -9.21 -4.19 7.25
CA PHE A 86 -9.63 -3.53 8.49
C PHE A 86 -10.48 -2.30 8.23
N TYR A 87 -10.20 -1.52 7.19
CA TYR A 87 -11.05 -0.39 6.83
C TYR A 87 -12.49 -0.84 6.52
N ILE A 88 -12.68 -1.93 5.78
CA ILE A 88 -14.01 -2.47 5.50
C ILE A 88 -14.72 -2.94 6.79
N PHE A 89 -14.02 -3.67 7.67
CA PHE A 89 -14.60 -4.14 8.92
C PHE A 89 -14.88 -3.02 9.93
N LEU A 90 -13.95 -2.07 10.06
CA LEU A 90 -14.01 -1.04 11.10
C LEU A 90 -14.88 0.15 10.71
N ARG A 91 -15.09 0.37 9.40
CA ARG A 91 -16.00 1.41 8.89
C ARG A 91 -17.42 1.30 9.50
N ARG A 92 -17.89 0.08 9.70
CA ARG A 92 -19.20 -0.17 10.34
C ARG A 92 -19.23 0.22 11.82
N LYS A 93 -18.07 0.37 12.45
CA LYS A 93 -17.90 0.78 13.86
C LYS A 93 -17.46 2.25 14.00
N ASN A 94 -17.61 3.06 12.94
CA ASN A 94 -17.16 4.46 12.89
C ASN A 94 -15.66 4.64 13.21
N ILE A 95 -14.84 3.62 13.01
CA ILE A 95 -13.39 3.72 13.11
C ILE A 95 -12.88 4.16 11.74
N ASP A 96 -12.10 5.23 11.74
CA ASP A 96 -11.58 5.88 10.56
C ASP A 96 -10.34 5.18 9.98
N LYS A 97 -9.83 5.72 8.89
CA LYS A 97 -8.67 5.18 8.18
C LYS A 97 -7.41 5.12 9.06
N LEU A 98 -7.29 6.07 9.98
CA LEU A 98 -6.14 6.13 10.89
C LEU A 98 -6.16 4.95 11.87
N GLY A 99 -7.33 4.61 12.40
CA GLY A 99 -7.51 3.43 13.25
C GLY A 99 -7.18 2.13 12.51
N SER A 100 -7.56 2.02 11.23
CA SER A 100 -7.21 0.88 10.39
C SER A 100 -5.69 0.77 10.15
N LEU A 101 -5.00 1.91 9.97
CA LEU A 101 -3.55 1.96 9.85
C LEU A 101 -2.86 1.48 11.13
N PHE A 102 -3.32 1.98 12.28
CA PHE A 102 -2.78 1.60 13.59
C PHE A 102 -2.95 0.10 13.87
N LEU A 103 -4.15 -0.44 13.62
CA LEU A 103 -4.42 -1.86 13.82
C LEU A 103 -3.55 -2.72 12.90
N THR A 104 -3.38 -2.30 11.63
CA THR A 104 -2.49 -2.97 10.69
C THR A 104 -1.04 -2.99 11.19
N PHE A 105 -0.56 -1.86 11.72
CA PHE A 105 0.78 -1.74 12.27
C PHE A 105 1.00 -2.72 13.42
N LEU A 106 0.08 -2.73 14.39
CA LEU A 106 0.16 -3.63 15.54
C LEU A 106 0.19 -5.11 15.12
N ILE A 107 -0.70 -5.52 14.23
CA ILE A 107 -0.78 -6.92 13.79
C ILE A 107 0.50 -7.33 13.04
N LEU A 108 1.04 -6.48 12.18
CA LEU A 108 2.26 -6.81 11.45
C LEU A 108 3.49 -6.89 12.36
N ILE A 109 3.59 -6.06 13.40
CA ILE A 109 4.67 -6.16 14.39
C ILE A 109 4.50 -7.40 15.27
N MET A 110 3.26 -7.77 15.65
CA MET A 110 3.00 -9.00 16.38
C MET A 110 3.34 -10.25 15.54
N TYR A 111 3.10 -10.19 14.23
CA TYR A 111 3.44 -11.28 13.31
C TYR A 111 4.95 -11.42 13.12
N ASN A 112 5.66 -10.31 12.90
CA ASN A 112 7.11 -10.30 12.77
C ASN A 112 7.70 -8.97 13.29
N PRO A 113 8.28 -8.95 14.51
CA PRO A 113 8.88 -7.75 15.08
C PRO A 113 10.02 -7.16 14.24
N LEU A 114 10.71 -7.99 13.45
CA LEU A 114 11.82 -7.54 12.59
C LEU A 114 11.37 -6.60 11.47
N PHE A 115 10.07 -6.53 11.17
CA PHE A 115 9.56 -5.56 10.21
C PHE A 115 9.85 -4.11 10.60
N ILE A 116 10.03 -3.82 11.90
CA ILE A 116 10.35 -2.47 12.36
C ILE A 116 11.71 -1.97 11.84
N PHE A 117 12.64 -2.88 11.57
CA PHE A 117 13.96 -2.57 11.00
C PHE A 117 13.97 -2.55 9.47
N ASN A 118 12.86 -2.91 8.83
CA ASN A 118 12.75 -2.89 7.38
C ASN A 118 12.42 -1.48 6.89
N ILE A 119 13.34 -0.88 6.13
CA ILE A 119 13.19 0.48 5.58
C ILE A 119 11.89 0.63 4.78
N GLY A 120 11.54 -0.35 3.95
CA GLY A 120 10.30 -0.33 3.18
C GLY A 120 9.05 -0.34 4.05
N PHE A 121 9.08 -1.04 5.20
CA PHE A 121 8.02 -1.02 6.19
C PHE A 121 7.89 0.36 6.84
N GLN A 122 8.99 0.92 7.34
CA GLN A 122 9.02 2.24 7.95
C GLN A 122 8.51 3.33 7.01
N LEU A 123 9.05 3.40 5.79
CA LEU A 123 8.63 4.34 4.75
C LEU A 123 7.14 4.22 4.43
N SER A 124 6.66 2.99 4.27
CA SER A 124 5.28 2.72 3.91
C SER A 124 4.29 3.20 4.97
N PHE A 125 4.58 2.95 6.25
CA PHE A 125 3.72 3.42 7.36
C PHE A 125 3.83 4.92 7.58
N LEU A 126 5.04 5.48 7.58
CA LEU A 126 5.26 6.90 7.78
C LEU A 126 4.59 7.75 6.71
N ILE A 127 4.81 7.42 5.43
CA ILE A 127 4.19 8.13 4.31
C ILE A 127 2.67 8.05 4.39
N THR A 128 2.11 6.85 4.65
CA THR A 128 0.66 6.68 4.75
C THR A 128 0.08 7.47 5.92
N PHE A 129 0.74 7.48 7.07
CA PHE A 129 0.36 8.28 8.23
C PHE A 129 0.34 9.78 7.89
N CYS A 130 1.41 10.31 7.31
CA CYS A 130 1.49 11.72 6.91
C CYS A 130 0.41 12.10 5.89
N LEU A 131 0.11 11.23 4.92
CA LEU A 131 -0.95 11.46 3.93
C LEU A 131 -2.33 11.47 4.58
N LEU A 132 -2.62 10.56 5.52
CA LEU A 132 -3.89 10.54 6.24
C LEU A 132 -4.07 11.78 7.12
N MET A 133 -3.04 12.21 7.83
CA MET A 133 -3.07 13.45 8.62
C MET A 133 -3.26 14.68 7.74
N SER A 134 -2.72 14.67 6.53
CA SER A 134 -2.83 15.77 5.58
C SER A 134 -4.07 15.69 4.68
N GLU A 135 -4.96 14.72 4.86
CA GLU A 135 -6.13 14.50 3.99
C GLU A 135 -6.99 15.75 3.85
N SER A 136 -7.23 16.47 4.95
CA SER A 136 -8.01 17.72 4.95
C SER A 136 -7.35 18.82 4.11
N TYR A 137 -6.03 18.92 4.16
CA TYR A 137 -5.25 19.89 3.38
C TYR A 137 -5.24 19.53 1.89
N ILE A 138 -5.13 18.24 1.57
CA ILE A 138 -5.15 17.74 0.19
C ILE A 138 -6.53 17.99 -0.46
N LYS A 139 -7.62 17.70 0.26
CA LYS A 139 -9.00 17.86 -0.22
C LYS A 139 -9.44 19.30 -0.44
N LYS A 140 -8.82 20.29 0.20
CA LYS A 140 -9.14 21.72 0.00
C LYS A 140 -8.87 22.20 -1.42
N THR A 141 -8.13 21.47 -2.22
CA THR A 141 -7.73 21.87 -3.57
C THR A 141 -8.72 21.36 -4.60
N LYS A 142 -9.38 22.26 -5.33
CA LYS A 142 -10.32 21.90 -6.42
C LYS A 142 -9.61 21.29 -7.64
N ASN A 143 -8.36 21.67 -7.91
CA ASN A 143 -7.58 21.18 -9.04
C ASN A 143 -6.87 19.85 -8.73
N LYS A 144 -7.17 18.82 -9.51
CA LYS A 144 -6.54 17.47 -9.37
C LYS A 144 -5.01 17.52 -9.48
N PHE A 145 -4.47 18.38 -10.34
CA PHE A 145 -3.03 18.56 -10.51
C PHE A 145 -2.35 19.08 -9.23
N HIS A 146 -2.91 20.13 -8.62
CA HIS A 146 -2.40 20.63 -7.34
C HIS A 146 -2.56 19.64 -6.19
N GLY A 147 -3.61 18.82 -6.23
CA GLY A 147 -3.77 17.70 -5.29
C GLY A 147 -2.65 16.67 -5.42
N ALA A 148 -2.31 16.27 -6.64
CA ALA A 148 -1.21 15.35 -6.91
C ALA A 148 0.16 15.91 -6.48
N LEU A 149 0.42 17.21 -6.75
CA LEU A 149 1.65 17.88 -6.30
C LEU A 149 1.76 17.89 -4.76
N ARG A 150 0.67 18.16 -4.03
CA ARG A 150 0.66 18.11 -2.56
C ARG A 150 0.96 16.72 -2.04
N ILE A 151 0.35 15.68 -2.62
CA ILE A 151 0.61 14.29 -2.25
C ILE A 151 2.09 13.95 -2.46
N SER A 152 2.65 14.29 -3.64
CA SER A 152 4.05 14.05 -3.95
C SER A 152 4.98 14.77 -2.96
N LEU A 153 4.72 16.04 -2.67
CA LEU A 153 5.52 16.84 -1.76
C LEU A 153 5.51 16.28 -0.32
N ILE A 154 4.33 15.93 0.18
CA ILE A 154 4.18 15.33 1.51
C ILE A 154 4.91 13.98 1.57
N SER A 155 4.77 13.15 0.54
CA SER A 155 5.44 11.83 0.48
C SER A 155 6.96 11.98 0.46
N THR A 156 7.50 12.92 -0.31
CA THR A 156 8.94 13.19 -0.38
C THR A 156 9.47 13.71 0.95
N LEU A 157 8.80 14.70 1.55
CA LEU A 157 9.21 15.24 2.85
C LEU A 157 9.13 14.18 3.96
N ALA A 158 8.11 13.34 3.96
CA ALA A 158 7.97 12.28 4.94
C ALA A 158 9.04 11.18 4.78
N SER A 159 9.51 10.90 3.55
CA SER A 159 10.53 9.89 3.31
C SER A 159 11.95 10.35 3.62
N MET A 160 12.23 11.67 3.53
CA MET A 160 13.58 12.22 3.71
C MET A 160 14.29 11.78 5.01
N PRO A 161 13.67 11.84 6.20
CA PRO A 161 14.38 11.49 7.44
C PRO A 161 14.91 10.06 7.44
N ILE A 162 14.12 9.12 6.91
CA ILE A 162 14.51 7.70 6.85
C ILE A 162 15.59 7.48 5.79
N LEU A 163 15.48 8.15 4.63
CA LEU A 163 16.45 8.01 3.54
C LEU A 163 17.79 8.67 3.83
N MET A 164 17.82 9.72 4.68
CA MET A 164 19.08 10.37 5.06
C MET A 164 19.82 9.63 6.18
N TYR A 165 19.10 8.82 6.97
CA TYR A 165 19.69 8.08 8.09
C TYR A 165 20.24 6.71 7.68
N ASN A 166 19.77 6.14 6.57
CA ASN A 166 20.18 4.83 6.03
C ASN A 166 21.05 4.99 4.77
#